data_487e598f4e88fece7328e6b4930b48f1
#
_entry.id   487e598f4e88fece7328e6b4930b48f1
#
_cell.length_a   1.000
_cell.length_b   1.000
_cell.length_c   1.000
_cell.angle_alpha   90.00
_cell.angle_beta   90.00
_cell.angle_gamma   90.00
#
_symmetry.space_group_name_H-M   'P 1'
#
loop_
_entity.id
_entity.type
_entity.pdbx_description
1 polymer ?
#
loop_
_entity_poly.entity_id
_entity_poly.type
_entity_poly.pdbx_seq_one_letter_code
_entity_poly.pdbx_strand_id
1 'polypeptide(L)'
;MKILLTTLLCLCLSLPVLADQQTTVLTEQTSVGKATATLPYIDGSNSAELEKQANALVRDAAAKLVKEVGGQGSVTYKVMLNRPSLVSLLLEADNGGRKAYTGLNLDLTTGKEFEVTDFF
;
A
#
# COMPACT_ATOMS: atom_id res chain seq x y z
N MET A 1 -1.09 -39.89 -2.76
CA MET A 1 -2.47 -39.47 -2.59
C MET A 1 -2.60 -38.04 -2.10
N LYS A 2 -1.99 -37.73 -1.00
CA LYS A 2 -2.02 -36.36 -0.48
C LYS A 2 -1.42 -35.37 -1.46
N ILE A 3 -0.42 -35.78 -2.18
CA ILE A 3 0.25 -34.95 -3.17
C ILE A 3 -0.69 -34.57 -4.30
N LEU A 4 -1.52 -35.51 -4.72
CA LEU A 4 -2.50 -35.25 -5.77
C LEU A 4 -3.51 -34.19 -5.37
N LEU A 5 -3.98 -34.23 -4.15
CA LEU A 5 -4.93 -33.26 -3.65
C LEU A 5 -4.32 -31.87 -3.61
N THR A 6 -3.09 -31.78 -3.17
CA THR A 6 -2.38 -30.51 -3.11
C THR A 6 -2.20 -29.92 -4.50
N THR A 7 -1.83 -30.75 -5.46
CA THR A 7 -1.66 -30.30 -6.83
C THR A 7 -2.96 -29.79 -7.43
N LEU A 8 -4.03 -30.49 -7.15
CA LEU A 8 -5.34 -30.08 -7.64
C LEU A 8 -5.75 -28.71 -7.09
N LEU A 9 -5.50 -28.48 -5.82
CA LEU A 9 -5.78 -27.19 -5.20
C LEU A 9 -4.99 -26.07 -5.85
N CYS A 10 -3.73 -26.31 -6.12
CA CYS A 10 -2.90 -25.31 -6.78
C CYS A 10 -3.45 -24.93 -8.16
N LEU A 11 -3.92 -25.90 -8.91
CA LEU A 11 -4.51 -25.62 -10.22
C LEU A 11 -5.77 -24.77 -10.09
N CYS A 12 -6.60 -25.07 -9.13
CA CYS A 12 -7.81 -24.29 -8.91
C CYS A 12 -7.49 -22.84 -8.54
N LEU A 13 -6.48 -22.63 -7.73
CA LEU A 13 -6.10 -21.31 -7.31
C LEU A 13 -5.47 -20.49 -8.41
N SER A 14 -4.81 -21.12 -9.36
CA SER A 14 -4.16 -20.39 -10.44
C SER A 14 -5.14 -19.85 -11.48
N LEU A 15 -6.30 -20.46 -11.63
CA LEU A 15 -7.25 -20.04 -12.65
C LEU A 15 -7.78 -18.62 -12.48
N PRO A 16 -8.21 -18.19 -11.28
CA PRO A 16 -8.68 -16.84 -11.10
C PRO A 16 -7.62 -15.77 -11.34
N VAL A 17 -6.38 -16.11 -11.07
CA VAL A 17 -5.27 -15.18 -11.20
C VAL A 17 -5.07 -14.76 -12.66
N LEU A 18 -5.34 -15.63 -13.60
CA LEU A 18 -5.16 -15.33 -15.01
C LEU A 18 -6.13 -14.28 -15.52
N ALA A 19 -7.28 -14.15 -14.92
CA ALA A 19 -8.32 -13.27 -15.42
C ALA A 19 -8.17 -11.85 -14.95
N ASP A 20 -7.43 -11.62 -13.87
CA ASP A 20 -7.41 -10.31 -13.23
C ASP A 20 -6.02 -9.94 -12.76
N GLN A 21 -5.55 -8.81 -13.27
CA GLN A 21 -4.23 -8.29 -12.96
C GLN A 21 -4.27 -7.19 -11.89
N GLN A 22 -5.36 -7.10 -11.15
CA GLN A 22 -5.49 -6.04 -10.16
C GLN A 22 -4.45 -6.17 -9.05
N THR A 23 -3.90 -5.02 -8.70
CA THR A 23 -3.00 -4.92 -7.57
C THR A 23 -3.77 -5.12 -6.27
N THR A 24 -3.17 -5.83 -5.35
CA THR A 24 -3.74 -6.05 -4.03
C THR A 24 -3.10 -5.09 -3.04
N VAL A 25 -3.94 -4.44 -2.23
CA VAL A 25 -3.45 -3.61 -1.14
C VAL A 25 -3.66 -4.37 0.15
N LEU A 26 -2.56 -4.82 0.73
CA LEU A 26 -2.56 -5.55 2.00
C LEU A 26 -2.26 -4.59 3.14
N THR A 27 -2.47 -5.05 4.36
CA THR A 27 -2.18 -4.25 5.55
C THR A 27 -0.93 -4.78 6.23
N GLU A 28 -0.01 -3.86 6.54
CA GLU A 28 1.23 -4.17 7.25
C GLU A 28 1.24 -3.46 8.60
N GLN A 29 1.49 -4.22 9.67
CA GLN A 29 1.67 -3.64 11.00
C GLN A 29 3.16 -3.43 11.24
N THR A 30 3.54 -2.19 11.50
CA THR A 30 4.95 -1.85 11.68
C THR A 30 5.07 -0.67 12.64
N SER A 31 6.25 -0.11 12.74
CA SER A 31 6.48 1.11 13.50
C SER A 31 7.25 2.10 12.66
N VAL A 32 6.98 3.39 12.89
CA VAL A 32 7.67 4.48 12.23
C VAL A 32 8.19 5.39 13.33
N GLY A 33 9.50 5.32 13.61
CA GLY A 33 10.06 5.96 14.77
C GLY A 33 9.42 5.41 16.04
N LYS A 34 8.80 6.25 16.84
CA LYS A 34 8.09 5.85 18.05
C LYS A 34 6.60 5.66 17.84
N ALA A 35 6.11 5.84 16.63
CA ALA A 35 4.70 5.67 16.31
C ALA A 35 4.42 4.25 15.87
N THR A 36 3.23 3.74 16.22
CA THR A 36 2.73 2.50 15.63
C THR A 36 2.12 2.82 14.29
N ALA A 37 2.29 1.94 13.32
CA ALA A 37 1.79 2.21 11.97
C ALA A 37 1.07 1.00 11.40
N THR A 38 -0.14 1.26 10.91
CA THR A 38 -0.90 0.32 10.10
C THR A 38 -0.88 0.88 8.69
N LEU A 39 -0.02 0.30 7.85
CA LEU A 39 0.25 0.84 6.53
C LEU A 39 -0.24 -0.07 5.43
N PRO A 40 -0.56 0.51 4.27
CA PRO A 40 -0.85 -0.31 3.09
C PRO A 40 0.43 -0.91 2.54
N TYR A 41 0.33 -2.12 2.03
CA TYR A 41 1.42 -2.82 1.37
C TYR A 41 0.95 -3.23 -0.01
N ILE A 42 1.63 -2.75 -1.03
CA ILE A 42 1.26 -3.01 -2.42
C ILE A 42 1.83 -4.35 -2.85
N ASP A 43 0.96 -5.22 -3.37
CA ASP A 43 1.33 -6.56 -3.79
C ASP A 43 0.56 -6.93 -5.06
N GLY A 44 1.07 -7.88 -5.82
CA GLY A 44 0.37 -8.40 -6.98
C GLY A 44 0.53 -7.60 -8.26
N SER A 45 1.46 -6.65 -8.30
CA SER A 45 1.79 -5.96 -9.54
C SER A 45 2.64 -6.85 -10.43
N ASN A 46 2.88 -6.41 -11.66
CA ASN A 46 3.70 -7.16 -12.61
C ASN A 46 5.19 -7.07 -12.34
N SER A 47 5.61 -6.25 -11.39
CA SER A 47 7.03 -6.01 -11.15
C SER A 47 7.30 -5.87 -9.65
N ALA A 48 8.18 -6.73 -9.13
CA ALA A 48 8.62 -6.64 -7.75
C ALA A 48 9.35 -5.32 -7.47
N GLU A 49 10.05 -4.80 -8.47
CA GLU A 49 10.76 -3.54 -8.32
C GLU A 49 9.78 -2.37 -8.17
N LEU A 50 8.71 -2.35 -8.95
CA LEU A 50 7.70 -1.31 -8.84
C LEU A 50 6.98 -1.37 -7.50
N GLU A 51 6.71 -2.58 -7.00
CA GLU A 51 6.11 -2.75 -5.68
C GLU A 51 7.02 -2.20 -4.60
N LYS A 52 8.30 -2.50 -4.70
CA LYS A 52 9.29 -2.02 -3.74
C LYS A 52 9.33 -0.48 -3.72
N GLN A 53 9.33 0.14 -4.88
CA GLN A 53 9.34 1.59 -4.99
C GLN A 53 8.05 2.21 -4.41
N ALA A 54 6.91 1.62 -4.73
CA ALA A 54 5.63 2.10 -4.22
C ALA A 54 5.57 1.97 -2.70
N ASN A 55 6.01 0.85 -2.16
CA ASN A 55 6.01 0.63 -0.72
C ASN A 55 6.97 1.57 0.00
N ALA A 56 8.09 1.92 -0.63
CA ALA A 56 9.01 2.91 -0.08
C ALA A 56 8.37 4.29 0.01
N LEU A 57 7.61 4.69 -1.00
CA LEU A 57 6.90 5.96 -0.99
C LEU A 57 5.87 6.03 0.15
N VAL A 58 5.17 4.92 0.40
CA VAL A 58 4.23 4.85 1.51
C VAL A 58 4.94 5.07 2.83
N ARG A 59 6.05 4.39 3.05
CA ARG A 59 6.81 4.51 4.30
C ARG A 59 7.38 5.90 4.49
N ASP A 60 7.87 6.51 3.42
CA ASP A 60 8.39 7.88 3.49
C ASP A 60 7.29 8.88 3.83
N ALA A 61 6.13 8.72 3.24
CA ALA A 61 4.98 9.59 3.53
C ALA A 61 4.56 9.44 4.99
N ALA A 62 4.52 8.20 5.50
CA ALA A 62 4.18 7.95 6.89
C ALA A 62 5.19 8.58 7.84
N ALA A 63 6.49 8.50 7.51
CA ALA A 63 7.53 9.08 8.34
C ALA A 63 7.39 10.59 8.43
N LYS A 64 7.05 11.24 7.32
CA LYS A 64 6.83 12.69 7.32
C LYS A 64 5.63 13.07 8.18
N LEU A 65 4.54 12.32 8.07
CA LEU A 65 3.35 12.56 8.88
C LEU A 65 3.64 12.42 10.38
N VAL A 66 4.38 11.38 10.75
CA VAL A 66 4.72 11.17 12.15
C VAL A 66 5.49 12.36 12.71
N LYS A 67 6.41 12.91 11.94
CA LYS A 67 7.14 14.11 12.36
C LYS A 67 6.20 15.30 12.57
N GLU A 68 5.20 15.44 11.72
CA GLU A 68 4.26 16.56 11.82
C GLU A 68 3.44 16.52 13.10
N VAL A 69 3.20 15.33 13.66
CA VAL A 69 2.43 15.18 14.89
C VAL A 69 3.31 14.97 16.11
N GLY A 70 4.61 15.20 16.01
CA GLY A 70 5.51 15.18 17.15
C GLY A 70 6.34 13.92 17.32
N GLY A 71 6.39 13.03 16.33
CA GLY A 71 7.30 11.90 16.33
C GLY A 71 6.76 10.63 16.99
N GLN A 72 5.52 10.62 17.45
CA GLN A 72 4.90 9.44 18.06
C GLN A 72 3.40 9.42 17.75
N GLY A 73 2.69 8.42 18.27
CA GLY A 73 1.27 8.27 18.02
C GLY A 73 0.99 7.07 17.14
N SER A 74 0.03 7.20 16.22
CA SER A 74 -0.36 6.12 15.33
C SER A 74 -0.59 6.64 13.91
N VAL A 75 -0.36 5.77 12.92
CA VAL A 75 -0.65 6.05 11.52
C VAL A 75 -1.61 4.99 11.03
N THR A 76 -2.64 5.43 10.31
CA THR A 76 -3.60 4.55 9.65
C THR A 76 -3.79 5.01 8.21
N TYR A 77 -4.55 4.24 7.42
CA TYR A 77 -4.77 4.59 6.02
C TYR A 77 -6.15 4.20 5.55
N LYS A 78 -6.54 4.81 4.43
CA LYS A 78 -7.72 4.42 3.66
C LYS A 78 -7.34 4.29 2.20
N VAL A 79 -7.91 3.30 1.52
CA VAL A 79 -7.76 3.16 0.08
C VAL A 79 -8.88 3.96 -0.58
N MET A 80 -8.51 5.00 -1.30
CA MET A 80 -9.47 5.89 -1.97
C MET A 80 -9.75 5.42 -3.38
N LEU A 81 -8.78 4.80 -4.04
CA LEU A 81 -8.91 4.29 -5.39
C LEU A 81 -7.94 3.12 -5.57
N ASN A 82 -8.43 2.02 -6.12
CA ASN A 82 -7.59 0.87 -6.42
C ASN A 82 -7.92 0.36 -7.81
N ARG A 83 -7.04 0.67 -8.75
CA ARG A 83 -7.14 0.21 -10.13
C ARG A 83 -5.84 -0.51 -10.51
N PRO A 84 -5.82 -1.27 -11.60
CA PRO A 84 -4.64 -2.08 -11.94
C PRO A 84 -3.32 -1.32 -12.00
N SER A 85 -3.35 -0.07 -12.45
CA SER A 85 -2.13 0.73 -12.58
C SER A 85 -2.09 1.94 -11.65
N LEU A 86 -3.08 2.10 -10.78
CA LEU A 86 -3.23 3.32 -10.02
C LEU A 86 -3.85 3.05 -8.66
N VAL A 87 -3.15 3.46 -7.61
CA VAL A 87 -3.66 3.35 -6.25
C VAL A 87 -3.58 4.72 -5.59
N SER A 88 -4.70 5.17 -5.03
CA SER A 88 -4.74 6.40 -4.24
C SER A 88 -5.03 6.06 -2.80
N LEU A 89 -4.23 6.61 -1.91
CA LEU A 89 -4.27 6.34 -0.48
C LEU A 89 -4.40 7.64 0.29
N LEU A 90 -5.07 7.57 1.42
CA LEU A 90 -5.08 8.66 2.41
C LEU A 90 -4.45 8.13 3.67
N LEU A 91 -3.38 8.77 4.12
CA LEU A 91 -2.71 8.44 5.36
C LEU A 91 -3.10 9.45 6.43
N GLU A 92 -3.30 8.96 7.65
CA GLU A 92 -3.62 9.81 8.80
C GLU A 92 -2.68 9.47 9.94
N ALA A 93 -2.05 10.48 10.53
CA ALA A 93 -1.30 10.34 11.76
C ALA A 93 -2.06 11.01 12.88
N ASP A 94 -2.07 10.39 14.05
CA ASP A 94 -2.77 10.90 15.23
C ASP A 94 -1.88 10.71 16.46
N ASN A 95 -1.62 11.80 17.15
CA ASN A 95 -0.87 11.78 18.40
C ASN A 95 -1.65 12.55 19.45
N GLY A 96 -2.52 11.82 20.18
CA GLY A 96 -3.27 12.42 21.27
C GLY A 96 -4.22 13.52 20.83
N GLY A 97 -4.81 13.42 19.63
CA GLY A 97 -5.69 14.43 19.08
C GLY A 97 -5.04 15.38 18.11
N ARG A 98 -3.70 15.42 18.07
CA ARG A 98 -2.98 16.15 17.04
C ARG A 98 -2.92 15.28 15.79
N LYS A 99 -3.54 15.74 14.72
CA LYS A 99 -3.72 14.95 13.50
C LYS A 99 -3.07 15.60 12.30
N ALA A 100 -2.57 14.76 11.39
CA ALA A 100 -2.08 15.19 10.10
C ALA A 100 -2.51 14.17 9.06
N TYR A 101 -2.68 14.64 7.83
CA TYR A 101 -3.15 13.80 6.72
C TYR A 101 -2.29 14.04 5.50
N THR A 102 -2.13 13.01 4.68
CA THR A 102 -1.55 13.18 3.36
C THR A 102 -2.19 12.22 2.38
N GLY A 103 -2.44 12.70 1.17
CA GLY A 103 -2.86 11.86 0.05
C GLY A 103 -1.64 11.37 -0.69
N LEU A 104 -1.69 10.11 -1.14
CA LEU A 104 -0.59 9.50 -1.87
C LEU A 104 -1.16 8.80 -3.08
N ASN A 105 -0.78 9.25 -4.26
CA ASN A 105 -1.24 8.69 -5.53
C ASN A 105 -0.08 7.95 -6.17
N LEU A 106 -0.22 6.63 -6.30
CA LEU A 106 0.86 5.78 -6.78
C LEU A 106 0.56 5.32 -8.20
N ASP A 107 1.50 5.59 -9.10
CA ASP A 107 1.48 5.06 -10.45
C ASP A 107 2.26 3.76 -10.47
N LEU A 108 1.55 2.65 -10.64
CA LEU A 108 2.16 1.34 -10.58
C LEU A 108 2.79 0.91 -11.90
N THR A 109 2.74 1.77 -12.91
CA THR A 109 3.49 1.52 -14.15
C THR A 109 4.90 2.08 -14.07
N THR A 110 5.11 3.13 -13.28
CA THR A 110 6.41 3.77 -13.13
C THR A 110 7.02 3.59 -11.75
N GLY A 111 6.21 3.18 -10.76
CA GLY A 111 6.65 3.09 -9.37
C GLY A 111 6.80 4.44 -8.69
N LYS A 112 6.24 5.49 -9.26
CA LYS A 112 6.39 6.85 -8.77
C LYS A 112 5.06 7.42 -8.31
N GLU A 113 5.14 8.45 -7.51
CA GLU A 113 3.99 9.24 -7.12
C GLU A 113 3.65 10.23 -8.22
N PHE A 114 2.37 10.49 -8.43
CA PHE A 114 1.95 11.59 -9.29
C PHE A 114 1.02 12.52 -8.50
N GLU A 115 0.94 13.77 -8.93
CA GLU A 115 0.09 14.75 -8.29
C GLU A 115 -1.23 14.87 -9.03
N VAL A 116 -2.28 15.15 -8.28
CA VAL A 116 -3.61 15.31 -8.87
C VAL A 116 -3.63 16.44 -9.89
N THR A 117 -2.80 17.45 -9.68
CA THR A 117 -2.69 18.58 -10.59
C THR A 117 -2.24 18.17 -12.00
N ASP A 118 -1.61 17.01 -12.15
CA ASP A 118 -1.18 16.53 -13.45
C ASP A 118 -2.36 16.22 -14.38
N PHE A 119 -3.56 16.16 -13.84
CA PHE A 119 -4.78 15.86 -14.59
C PHE A 119 -5.62 17.09 -14.93
N PHE A 120 -5.16 18.27 -14.54
CA PHE A 120 -5.93 19.49 -14.75
C PHE A 120 -5.12 20.53 -15.57
#